data_8245511da187208304144e39a96f9196
#
_entry.id   8245511da187208304144e39a96f9196
#
_cell.length_a   1.000
_cell.length_b   1.000
_cell.length_c   1.000
_cell.angle_alpha   90.00
_cell.angle_beta   90.00
_cell.angle_gamma   90.00
#
_symmetry.space_group_name_H-M   'P 1'
#
loop_
_entity.id
_entity.type
_entity.pdbx_description
1 polymer ?
#
loop_
_entity_poly.entity_id
_entity_poly.type
_entity_poly.pdbx_seq_one_letter_code
_entity_poly.pdbx_strand_id
1 'polypeptide(L)'
;MPEEIGAEMDLTPDKVREILKIAQEPVSLETPIGEEDDSHLGDFIEDNEAISPADSAAYEMLRDQLESVLETLTDREENVLRLRFGLEDGRTRTLEEVGRVFGVTRERIRQIEAKALRKLRHPSRSKQLKDFMDDGNI
;
A
#
# COMPACT_ATOMS: atom_id res chain seq x y z
N MET A 1 -22.06 -11.28 37.76
CA MET A 1 -21.29 -12.37 37.09
C MET A 1 -21.82 -12.56 35.69
N PRO A 2 -20.98 -12.84 34.67
CA PRO A 2 -21.44 -13.03 33.28
C PRO A 2 -22.53 -14.09 33.13
N GLU A 3 -22.52 -15.08 33.99
CA GLU A 3 -23.53 -16.17 34.06
C GLU A 3 -24.89 -15.64 34.45
N GLU A 4 -24.98 -14.76 35.43
CA GLU A 4 -26.23 -14.16 35.94
C GLU A 4 -26.80 -13.19 34.89
N ILE A 5 -25.95 -12.36 34.28
CA ILE A 5 -26.33 -11.44 33.19
C ILE A 5 -26.85 -12.24 32.01
N GLY A 6 -26.14 -13.32 31.64
CA GLY A 6 -26.55 -14.20 30.54
C GLY A 6 -27.91 -14.85 30.78
N ALA A 7 -28.19 -15.31 31.99
CA ALA A 7 -29.48 -15.89 32.36
C ALA A 7 -30.64 -14.88 32.24
N GLU A 8 -30.42 -13.63 32.65
CA GLU A 8 -31.42 -12.56 32.59
C GLU A 8 -31.67 -12.05 31.16
N MET A 9 -30.63 -12.09 30.30
CA MET A 9 -30.71 -11.61 28.92
C MET A 9 -30.91 -12.70 27.86
N ASP A 10 -31.07 -13.96 28.30
CA ASP A 10 -31.15 -15.14 27.42
C ASP A 10 -29.95 -15.26 26.46
N LEU A 11 -28.75 -14.97 26.98
CA LEU A 11 -27.48 -15.04 26.29
C LEU A 11 -26.54 -16.05 26.95
N THR A 12 -25.63 -16.61 26.17
CA THR A 12 -24.56 -17.45 26.73
C THR A 12 -23.56 -16.61 27.52
N PRO A 13 -22.94 -17.11 28.59
CA PRO A 13 -21.93 -16.41 29.37
C PRO A 13 -20.75 -15.94 28.53
N ASP A 14 -20.36 -16.70 27.49
CA ASP A 14 -19.28 -16.33 26.58
C ASP A 14 -19.63 -15.11 25.72
N LYS A 15 -20.90 -15.01 25.28
CA LYS A 15 -21.41 -13.85 24.57
C LYS A 15 -21.42 -12.60 25.44
N VAL A 16 -21.80 -12.75 26.71
CA VAL A 16 -21.73 -11.64 27.68
C VAL A 16 -20.29 -11.16 27.87
N ARG A 17 -19.32 -12.08 28.01
CA ARG A 17 -17.88 -11.72 28.13
C ARG A 17 -17.37 -10.99 26.87
N GLU A 18 -17.76 -11.43 25.68
CA GLU A 18 -17.43 -10.77 24.42
C GLU A 18 -17.97 -9.32 24.37
N ILE A 19 -19.23 -9.14 24.73
CA ILE A 19 -19.89 -7.82 24.77
C ILE A 19 -19.19 -6.90 25.78
N LEU A 20 -18.84 -7.40 26.98
CA LEU A 20 -18.12 -6.63 27.98
C LEU A 20 -16.74 -6.15 27.51
N LYS A 21 -16.05 -6.92 26.68
CA LYS A 21 -14.78 -6.48 26.04
C LYS A 21 -15.00 -5.34 25.05
N ILE A 22 -16.06 -5.39 24.27
CA ILE A 22 -16.40 -4.37 23.28
C ILE A 22 -16.90 -3.08 23.96
N ALA A 23 -17.54 -3.20 25.12
CA ALA A 23 -18.11 -2.08 25.88
C ALA A 23 -17.06 -1.24 26.65
N GLN A 24 -15.77 -1.58 26.55
CA GLN A 24 -14.71 -0.78 27.19
C GLN A 24 -14.63 0.61 26.53
N GLU A 25 -14.63 1.64 27.37
CA GLU A 25 -14.48 3.02 26.90
C GLU A 25 -13.05 3.27 26.41
N PRO A 26 -12.88 4.08 25.34
CA PRO A 26 -11.55 4.50 24.87
C PRO A 26 -10.80 5.24 25.98
N VAL A 27 -9.51 4.99 26.10
CA VAL A 27 -8.62 5.70 27.01
C VAL A 27 -7.94 6.85 26.25
N SER A 28 -7.81 8.01 26.87
CA SER A 28 -7.11 9.14 26.29
C SER A 28 -5.62 8.86 26.11
N LEU A 29 -5.06 9.24 24.97
CA LEU A 29 -3.61 9.17 24.69
C LEU A 29 -2.80 10.14 25.58
N GLU A 30 -3.43 11.17 26.12
CA GLU A 30 -2.82 12.14 27.04
C GLU A 30 -2.88 11.68 28.50
N THR A 31 -3.34 10.46 28.77
CA THR A 31 -3.32 9.92 30.13
C THR A 31 -1.87 9.83 30.62
N PRO A 32 -1.52 10.52 31.75
CA PRO A 32 -0.18 10.46 32.29
C PRO A 32 0.16 9.04 32.78
N ILE A 33 1.42 8.62 32.52
CA ILE A 33 1.94 7.33 32.96
C ILE A 33 3.08 7.59 33.95
N GLY A 34 2.96 7.05 35.18
CA GLY A 34 3.93 7.21 36.25
C GLY A 34 3.68 8.45 37.12
N GLU A 35 4.62 8.75 37.98
CA GLU A 35 4.55 9.86 38.95
C GLU A 35 5.10 11.17 38.39
N GLU A 36 5.74 11.15 37.22
CA GLU A 36 6.27 12.32 36.52
C GLU A 36 5.33 12.78 35.41
N ASP A 37 5.00 14.07 35.37
CA ASP A 37 4.03 14.66 34.43
C ASP A 37 4.50 14.68 32.96
N ASP A 38 5.70 14.18 32.66
CA ASP A 38 6.32 14.29 31.33
C ASP A 38 6.04 13.11 30.42
N SER A 39 5.43 12.03 30.90
CA SER A 39 5.15 10.83 30.10
C SER A 39 3.66 10.58 29.95
N HIS A 40 3.20 10.45 28.73
CA HIS A 40 1.80 10.16 28.37
C HIS A 40 1.68 8.78 27.69
N LEU A 41 0.49 8.19 27.75
CA LEU A 41 0.21 6.89 27.12
C LEU A 41 0.56 6.89 25.61
N GLY A 42 0.32 8.00 24.93
CA GLY A 42 0.64 8.16 23.50
C GLY A 42 2.11 8.02 23.17
N ASP A 43 3.02 8.33 24.09
CA ASP A 43 4.48 8.24 23.89
C ASP A 43 4.98 6.79 23.79
N PHE A 44 4.20 5.83 24.28
CA PHE A 44 4.52 4.40 24.27
C PHE A 44 3.83 3.63 23.14
N ILE A 45 3.00 4.30 22.34
CA ILE A 45 2.31 3.68 21.21
C ILE A 45 3.18 3.85 19.97
N GLU A 46 3.65 2.74 19.44
CA GLU A 46 4.48 2.68 18.25
C GLU A 46 3.61 2.78 16.98
N ASP A 47 4.06 3.58 16.01
CA ASP A 47 3.44 3.65 14.70
C ASP A 47 3.98 2.50 13.82
N ASN A 48 3.20 1.44 13.70
CA ASN A 48 3.54 0.28 12.89
C ASN A 48 3.36 0.50 11.38
N GLU A 49 2.71 1.60 10.98
CA GLU A 49 2.53 1.96 9.57
C GLU A 49 3.65 2.87 9.06
N ALA A 50 4.47 3.42 9.95
CA ALA A 50 5.61 4.23 9.56
C ALA A 50 6.65 3.39 8.81
N ILE A 51 6.97 3.83 7.59
CA ILE A 51 8.00 3.19 6.77
C ILE A 51 9.38 3.51 7.37
N SER A 52 10.22 2.49 7.52
CA SER A 52 11.59 2.69 8.02
C SER A 52 12.40 3.56 7.04
N PRO A 53 13.40 4.33 7.52
CA PRO A 53 14.29 5.10 6.62
C PRO A 53 14.99 4.24 5.58
N ALA A 54 15.37 3.01 5.93
CA ALA A 54 16.00 2.07 5.00
C ALA A 54 15.04 1.63 3.90
N ASP A 55 13.79 1.30 4.23
CA ASP A 55 12.76 0.90 3.26
C ASP A 55 12.36 2.09 2.38
N SER A 56 12.28 3.29 2.94
CA SER A 56 12.02 4.51 2.17
C SER A 56 13.13 4.78 1.15
N ALA A 57 14.41 4.64 1.54
CA ALA A 57 15.55 4.81 0.65
C ALA A 57 15.56 3.74 -0.45
N ALA A 58 15.27 2.48 -0.12
CA ALA A 58 15.17 1.39 -1.10
C ALA A 58 14.03 1.64 -2.11
N TYR A 59 12.90 2.17 -1.66
CA TYR A 59 11.78 2.54 -2.52
C TYR A 59 12.15 3.67 -3.50
N GLU A 60 12.86 4.70 -3.03
CA GLU A 60 13.32 5.78 -3.92
C GLU A 60 14.33 5.27 -4.95
N MET A 61 15.27 4.43 -4.54
CA MET A 61 16.22 3.81 -5.48
C MET A 61 15.51 2.96 -6.54
N LEU A 62 14.50 2.19 -6.14
CA LEU A 62 13.67 1.42 -7.07
C LEU A 62 12.94 2.34 -8.05
N ARG A 63 12.40 3.45 -7.58
CA ARG A 63 11.72 4.44 -8.40
C ARG A 63 12.64 5.04 -9.44
N ASP A 64 13.82 5.51 -9.04
CA ASP A 64 14.81 6.08 -9.93
C ASP A 64 15.26 5.08 -11.01
N GLN A 65 15.45 3.82 -10.59
CA GLN A 65 15.82 2.75 -11.51
C GLN A 65 14.69 2.44 -12.49
N LEU A 66 13.44 2.44 -12.03
CA LEU A 66 12.28 2.25 -12.88
C LEU A 66 12.15 3.40 -13.90
N GLU A 67 12.33 4.65 -13.48
CA GLU A 67 12.31 5.80 -14.37
C GLU A 67 13.38 5.68 -15.47
N SER A 68 14.61 5.34 -15.09
CA SER A 68 15.72 5.11 -16.05
C SER A 68 15.38 4.02 -17.08
N VAL A 69 14.70 2.95 -16.66
CA VAL A 69 14.28 1.88 -17.58
C VAL A 69 13.13 2.32 -18.48
N LEU A 70 12.17 3.10 -17.96
CA LEU A 70 11.06 3.64 -18.76
C LEU A 70 11.52 4.60 -19.84
N GLU A 71 12.52 5.44 -19.59
CA GLU A 71 13.12 6.35 -20.58
C GLU A 71 13.71 5.61 -21.80
N THR A 72 13.99 4.32 -21.69
CA THR A 72 14.45 3.51 -22.84
C THR A 72 13.33 3.11 -23.81
N LEU A 73 12.09 3.36 -23.44
CA LEU A 73 10.91 3.14 -24.29
C LEU A 73 10.64 4.36 -25.19
N THR A 74 9.73 4.20 -26.14
CA THR A 74 9.24 5.37 -26.87
C THR A 74 8.30 6.18 -25.96
N ASP A 75 8.26 7.51 -26.17
CA ASP A 75 7.42 8.44 -25.37
C ASP A 75 5.96 7.93 -25.23
N ARG A 76 5.45 7.34 -26.29
CA ARG A 76 4.07 6.82 -26.30
C ARG A 76 3.92 5.55 -25.45
N GLU A 77 4.89 4.66 -25.49
CA GLU A 77 4.91 3.44 -24.67
C GLU A 77 5.10 3.79 -23.20
N GLU A 78 6.01 4.70 -22.89
CA GLU A 78 6.26 5.19 -21.55
C GLU A 78 5.01 5.86 -20.94
N ASN A 79 4.44 6.84 -21.64
CA ASN A 79 3.25 7.56 -21.15
C ASN A 79 2.03 6.64 -20.95
N VAL A 80 1.85 5.63 -21.80
CA VAL A 80 0.80 4.63 -21.62
C VAL A 80 1.02 3.83 -20.33
N LEU A 81 2.25 3.38 -20.04
CA LEU A 81 2.57 2.67 -18.81
C LEU A 81 2.43 3.56 -17.57
N ARG A 82 2.91 4.81 -17.63
CA ARG A 82 2.79 5.77 -16.52
C ARG A 82 1.32 5.99 -16.12
N LEU A 83 0.46 6.24 -17.07
CA LEU A 83 -0.98 6.42 -16.82
C LEU A 83 -1.67 5.12 -16.40
N ARG A 84 -1.33 4.02 -17.02
CA ARG A 84 -1.96 2.71 -16.75
C ARG A 84 -1.71 2.24 -15.32
N PHE A 85 -0.46 2.34 -14.86
CA PHE A 85 -0.03 1.88 -13.54
C PHE A 85 -0.01 2.98 -12.47
N GLY A 86 -0.35 4.23 -12.83
CA GLY A 86 -0.42 5.33 -11.88
C GLY A 86 0.94 5.75 -11.31
N LEU A 87 1.99 5.72 -12.12
CA LEU A 87 3.35 6.01 -11.67
C LEU A 87 3.58 7.47 -11.31
N GLU A 88 2.73 8.39 -11.79
CA GLU A 88 2.83 9.83 -11.50
C GLU A 88 1.93 10.26 -10.34
N ASP A 89 0.67 9.86 -10.39
CA ASP A 89 -0.38 10.32 -9.48
C ASP A 89 -0.91 9.23 -8.52
N GLY A 90 -0.32 8.04 -8.56
CA GLY A 90 -0.74 6.89 -7.76
C GLY A 90 -2.07 6.27 -8.17
N ARG A 91 -2.73 6.79 -9.23
CA ARG A 91 -4.03 6.32 -9.69
C ARG A 91 -3.91 5.43 -10.92
N THR A 92 -4.15 4.15 -10.75
CA THR A 92 -4.25 3.20 -11.87
C THR A 92 -5.47 3.50 -12.74
N ARG A 93 -5.31 3.40 -14.05
CA ARG A 93 -6.37 3.64 -15.04
C ARG A 93 -6.65 2.40 -15.87
N THR A 94 -7.89 2.25 -16.29
CA THR A 94 -8.29 1.19 -17.21
C THR A 94 -7.76 1.45 -18.62
N LEU A 95 -7.69 0.41 -19.44
CA LEU A 95 -7.27 0.54 -20.85
C LEU A 95 -8.19 1.51 -21.65
N GLU A 96 -9.47 1.58 -21.27
CA GLU A 96 -10.45 2.48 -21.90
C GLU A 96 -10.19 3.94 -21.51
N GLU A 97 -9.92 4.22 -20.23
CA GLU A 97 -9.60 5.56 -19.75
C GLU A 97 -8.31 6.08 -20.39
N VAL A 98 -7.27 5.24 -20.45
CA VAL A 98 -6.03 5.60 -21.16
C VAL A 98 -6.28 5.82 -22.65
N GLY A 99 -7.12 4.99 -23.27
CA GLY A 99 -7.52 5.16 -24.67
C GLY A 99 -8.20 6.51 -24.95
N ARG A 100 -9.05 6.97 -24.03
CA ARG A 100 -9.67 8.30 -24.12
C ARG A 100 -8.66 9.44 -24.07
N VAL A 101 -7.67 9.35 -23.19
CA VAL A 101 -6.59 10.35 -23.06
C VAL A 101 -5.80 10.48 -24.36
N PHE A 102 -5.45 9.35 -24.99
CA PHE A 102 -4.66 9.34 -26.23
C PHE A 102 -5.48 9.38 -27.53
N GLY A 103 -6.81 9.39 -27.42
CA GLY A 103 -7.69 9.40 -28.58
C GLY A 103 -7.61 8.12 -29.44
N VAL A 104 -7.38 6.97 -28.80
CA VAL A 104 -7.27 5.67 -29.46
C VAL A 104 -8.16 4.62 -28.80
N THR A 105 -8.37 3.52 -29.50
CA THR A 105 -9.20 2.42 -29.00
C THR A 105 -8.53 1.66 -27.85
N ARG A 106 -9.34 1.06 -26.97
CA ARG A 106 -8.88 0.16 -25.90
C ARG A 106 -7.92 -0.91 -26.43
N GLU A 107 -8.22 -1.51 -27.56
CA GLU A 107 -7.38 -2.56 -28.16
C GLU A 107 -6.01 -2.01 -28.59
N ARG A 108 -5.98 -0.78 -29.08
CA ARG A 108 -4.71 -0.14 -29.43
C ARG A 108 -3.84 0.11 -28.21
N ILE A 109 -4.43 0.54 -27.09
CA ILE A 109 -3.70 0.70 -25.82
C ILE A 109 -3.18 -0.66 -25.31
N ARG A 110 -4.00 -1.71 -25.40
CA ARG A 110 -3.58 -3.07 -25.02
C ARG A 110 -2.36 -3.54 -25.81
N GLN A 111 -2.33 -3.26 -27.12
CA GLN A 111 -1.19 -3.59 -27.97
C GLN A 111 0.07 -2.81 -27.60
N ILE A 112 -0.08 -1.51 -27.31
CA ILE A 112 1.05 -0.65 -26.89
C ILE A 112 1.60 -1.14 -25.55
N GLU A 113 0.73 -1.38 -24.56
CA GLU A 113 1.09 -1.93 -23.25
C GLU A 113 1.84 -3.26 -23.38
N ALA A 114 1.29 -4.22 -24.13
CA ALA A 114 1.90 -5.52 -24.34
C ALA A 114 3.30 -5.41 -25.00
N LYS A 115 3.44 -4.51 -25.96
CA LYS A 115 4.72 -4.26 -26.62
C LYS A 115 5.73 -3.62 -25.68
N ALA A 116 5.33 -2.64 -24.90
CA ALA A 116 6.16 -1.99 -23.89
C ALA A 116 6.64 -2.98 -22.82
N LEU A 117 5.72 -3.75 -22.24
CA LEU A 117 6.07 -4.78 -21.26
C LEU A 117 7.00 -5.86 -21.81
N ARG A 118 6.85 -6.24 -23.08
CA ARG A 118 7.78 -7.17 -23.74
C ARG A 118 9.18 -6.58 -23.86
N LYS A 119 9.29 -5.30 -24.17
CA LYS A 119 10.58 -4.60 -24.20
C LYS A 119 11.22 -4.54 -22.82
N LEU A 120 10.44 -4.28 -21.76
CA LEU A 120 10.92 -4.25 -20.38
C LEU A 120 11.39 -5.62 -19.87
N ARG A 121 10.78 -6.69 -20.34
CA ARG A 121 11.22 -8.07 -20.02
C ARG A 121 12.53 -8.48 -20.66
N HIS A 122 13.02 -7.73 -21.63
CA HIS A 122 14.31 -8.03 -22.26
C HIS A 122 15.44 -7.97 -21.22
N PRO A 123 16.39 -8.96 -21.21
CA PRO A 123 17.43 -9.07 -20.19
C PRO A 123 18.25 -7.81 -19.95
N SER A 124 18.49 -7.00 -21.01
CA SER A 124 19.23 -5.73 -20.91
C SER A 124 18.56 -4.68 -20.03
N ARG A 125 17.22 -4.77 -19.86
CA ARG A 125 16.42 -3.85 -19.04
C ARG A 125 15.97 -4.48 -17.74
N SER A 126 15.50 -5.73 -17.79
CA SER A 126 15.03 -6.45 -16.60
C SER A 126 16.13 -6.69 -15.58
N LYS A 127 17.39 -6.81 -16.00
CA LYS A 127 18.53 -6.99 -15.12
C LYS A 127 18.69 -5.82 -14.12
N GLN A 128 18.39 -4.60 -14.54
CA GLN A 128 18.48 -3.42 -13.68
C GLN A 128 17.45 -3.41 -12.55
N LEU A 129 16.31 -4.08 -12.75
CA LEU A 129 15.23 -4.19 -11.76
C LEU A 129 15.30 -5.48 -10.95
N LYS A 130 16.13 -6.44 -11.38
CA LYS A 130 16.17 -7.78 -10.78
C LYS A 130 16.61 -7.76 -9.31
N ASP A 131 17.58 -6.93 -8.97
CA ASP A 131 18.10 -6.82 -7.62
C ASP A 131 17.00 -6.41 -6.61
N PHE A 132 16.02 -5.62 -7.05
CA PHE A 132 14.87 -5.22 -6.24
C PHE A 132 13.75 -6.27 -6.15
N MET A 133 13.74 -7.24 -7.07
CA MET A 133 12.76 -8.33 -7.06
C MET A 133 13.20 -9.49 -6.16
N ASP A 134 14.51 -9.71 -6.05
CA ASP A 134 15.09 -10.80 -5.24
C ASP A 134 15.10 -10.46 -3.73
N ASP A 135 15.16 -9.15 -3.37
CA ASP A 135 15.05 -8.67 -1.98
C ASP A 135 13.59 -8.61 -1.48
N GLY A 136 12.64 -8.69 -2.36
CA GLY A 136 11.20 -8.65 -2.06
C GLY A 136 10.60 -10.04 -1.92
N ASN A 137 11.00 -10.78 -0.88
CA ASN A 137 10.25 -11.95 -0.45
C ASN A 137 9.00 -11.48 0.32
N ILE A 138 7.97 -11.10 -0.42
CA ILE A 138 6.63 -10.87 0.08
C ILE A 138 5.70 -11.86 -0.61
#